data_eb6022e64ad95c50ace0cf38f8c9853c
#
_entry.id   eb6022e64ad95c50ace0cf38f8c9853c
#
_cell.length_a   1.000
_cell.length_b   1.000
_cell.length_c   1.000
_cell.angle_alpha   90.00
_cell.angle_beta   90.00
_cell.angle_gamma   90.00
#
_symmetry.space_group_name_H-M   'P 1'
#
loop_
_entity.id
_entity.type
_entity.pdbx_description
1 polymer ?
#
loop_
_entity_poly.entity_id
_entity_poly.type
_entity_poly.pdbx_seq_one_letter_code
_entity_poly.pdbx_strand_id
1 'polypeptide(L)'
;MSSTRKEIVGAFFWSRFMPEVILSFNDVHKDYLSHSSEWWSKRPLIKAVQGFDLDVEEGDSWGVVGESGCGKSTLAKMVMGLEKPTQGKILFQSHELLNHLSENRTSFYRSVQMVYQHPTASLNPRQTVGQIFQYQIQRMGIDDDEHHSRVCEVLENVHLSEEILDRYPHEFSGGQAQRVCIARALLSKPKLLVLDEPVSALDVSVQAEILKLLDKMRKELGLTYLFISHDLAVVEQICSKTVVMYAGKIVESGPTKKIFKNHKHPYTKLLLESVPVIGKPMESGNKVSVEPIPEDGCPFYPRCSHATESCLELPFSSNDKMDPAHQWRCHHPV
;
A
#
# COMPACT_ATOMS: atom_id res chain seq x y z
N MET A 1 -11.38 50.94 -10.39
CA MET A 1 -11.56 50.03 -9.25
C MET A 1 -12.41 48.81 -9.66
N SER A 2 -11.98 48.02 -10.67
CA SER A 2 -12.80 46.90 -11.22
C SER A 2 -11.97 45.66 -11.63
N SER A 3 -10.65 45.68 -11.42
CA SER A 3 -9.76 44.58 -11.84
C SER A 3 -9.49 43.57 -10.71
N THR A 4 -9.48 43.99 -9.46
CA THR A 4 -9.08 43.17 -8.31
C THR A 4 -10.13 42.15 -7.82
N ARG A 5 -11.37 42.24 -8.23
CA ARG A 5 -12.45 41.30 -7.80
C ARG A 5 -12.52 40.02 -8.67
N LYS A 6 -12.02 40.05 -9.90
CA LYS A 6 -12.05 38.87 -10.79
C LYS A 6 -10.91 37.88 -10.50
N GLU A 7 -9.76 38.35 -10.03
CA GLU A 7 -8.62 37.48 -9.71
C GLU A 7 -8.82 36.69 -8.42
N ILE A 8 -9.50 37.28 -7.41
CA ILE A 8 -9.78 36.60 -6.14
C ILE A 8 -10.83 35.50 -6.30
N VAL A 9 -11.82 35.68 -7.17
CA VAL A 9 -12.84 34.64 -7.44
C VAL A 9 -12.27 33.49 -8.26
N GLY A 10 -11.33 33.76 -9.17
CA GLY A 10 -10.64 32.72 -9.94
C GLY A 10 -9.76 31.80 -9.06
N ALA A 11 -8.99 32.38 -8.15
CA ALA A 11 -8.11 31.63 -7.25
C ALA A 11 -8.90 30.73 -6.26
N PHE A 12 -10.06 31.19 -5.78
CA PHE A 12 -10.95 30.39 -4.89
C PHE A 12 -11.69 29.27 -5.61
N PHE A 13 -11.93 29.39 -6.91
CA PHE A 13 -12.62 28.36 -7.71
C PHE A 13 -11.68 27.21 -8.11
N TRP A 14 -10.40 27.49 -8.35
CA TRP A 14 -9.41 26.47 -8.72
C TRP A 14 -8.90 25.66 -7.52
N SER A 15 -8.88 26.24 -6.31
CA SER A 15 -8.47 25.51 -5.10
C SER A 15 -9.46 24.39 -4.69
N ARG A 16 -10.66 24.39 -5.23
CA ARG A 16 -11.71 23.41 -4.93
C ARG A 16 -11.67 22.16 -5.85
N PHE A 17 -10.76 22.11 -6.82
CA PHE A 17 -10.65 21.03 -7.82
C PHE A 17 -9.30 20.31 -7.81
N MET A 18 -8.34 20.68 -6.98
CA MET A 18 -7.14 19.87 -6.81
C MET A 18 -7.40 18.81 -5.74
N PRO A 19 -7.20 17.53 -6.05
CA PRO A 19 -7.30 16.47 -5.05
C PRO A 19 -6.32 16.75 -3.91
N GLU A 20 -6.81 16.63 -2.68
CA GLU A 20 -6.01 16.87 -1.47
C GLU A 20 -5.08 15.67 -1.24
N VAL A 21 -3.80 15.95 -0.96
CA VAL A 21 -2.84 14.90 -0.58
C VAL A 21 -3.19 14.41 0.82
N ILE A 22 -3.65 13.15 0.92
CA ILE A 22 -4.04 12.53 2.18
C ILE A 22 -2.86 11.89 2.92
N LEU A 23 -1.90 11.33 2.16
CA LEU A 23 -0.71 10.68 2.72
C LEU A 23 0.52 11.08 1.90
N SER A 24 1.58 11.54 2.58
CA SER A 24 2.83 11.93 1.93
C SER A 24 4.02 11.27 2.63
N PHE A 25 4.91 10.70 1.84
CA PHE A 25 6.19 10.18 2.28
C PHE A 25 7.29 11.12 1.77
N ASN A 26 8.11 11.66 2.66
CA ASN A 26 9.16 12.60 2.34
C ASN A 26 10.50 12.04 2.76
N ASP A 27 11.28 11.56 1.81
CA ASP A 27 12.61 10.95 1.99
C ASP A 27 12.63 9.91 3.12
N VAL A 28 11.68 8.97 3.09
CA VAL A 28 11.48 8.02 4.18
C VAL A 28 12.49 6.89 4.12
N HIS A 29 13.21 6.68 5.24
CA HIS A 29 14.13 5.56 5.44
C HIS A 29 13.72 4.71 6.64
N LYS A 30 14.01 3.41 6.57
CA LYS A 30 13.86 2.49 7.70
C LYS A 30 14.96 1.45 7.70
N ASP A 31 15.71 1.46 8.78
CA ASP A 31 16.78 0.51 9.05
C ASP A 31 16.41 -0.39 10.24
N TYR A 32 16.77 -1.65 10.15
CA TYR A 32 16.67 -2.62 11.23
C TYR A 32 18.05 -3.15 11.60
N LEU A 33 18.27 -3.41 12.87
CA LEU A 33 19.45 -4.15 13.33
C LEU A 33 19.25 -5.64 13.01
N SER A 34 20.16 -6.24 12.29
CA SER A 34 20.15 -7.69 12.05
C SER A 34 20.30 -8.47 13.37
N HIS A 35 19.58 -9.58 13.49
CA HIS A 35 19.81 -10.55 14.57
C HIS A 35 21.08 -11.33 14.25
N SER A 36 22.27 -10.88 14.73
CA SER A 36 23.46 -11.72 14.72
C SER A 36 23.45 -12.64 15.94
N SER A 37 23.77 -13.90 15.75
CA SER A 37 23.92 -14.88 16.82
C SER A 37 25.15 -14.62 17.72
N GLU A 38 26.07 -13.77 17.28
CA GLU A 38 27.28 -13.44 17.98
C GLU A 38 27.16 -12.06 18.65
N TRP A 39 27.19 -12.05 19.98
CA TRP A 39 26.99 -10.83 20.80
C TRP A 39 28.15 -9.80 20.72
N TRP A 40 29.30 -10.18 20.17
CA TRP A 40 30.46 -9.29 19.97
C TRP A 40 30.66 -8.77 18.55
N SER A 41 29.89 -9.24 17.57
CA SER A 41 29.99 -8.75 16.20
C SER A 41 29.14 -7.48 16.00
N LYS A 42 29.63 -6.51 15.20
CA LYS A 42 28.81 -5.37 14.76
C LYS A 42 27.61 -5.92 14.00
N ARG A 43 26.40 -5.69 14.53
CA ARG A 43 25.15 -6.09 13.87
C ARG A 43 25.02 -5.33 12.57
N PRO A 44 24.98 -6.00 11.40
CA PRO A 44 24.76 -5.31 10.13
C PRO A 44 23.36 -4.67 10.12
N LEU A 45 23.28 -3.47 9.54
CA LEU A 45 22.01 -2.77 9.31
C LEU A 45 21.33 -3.36 8.07
N ILE A 46 20.05 -3.68 8.19
CA ILE A 46 19.19 -4.04 7.07
C ILE A 46 18.42 -2.79 6.68
N LYS A 47 18.76 -2.19 5.54
CA LYS A 47 18.10 -1.02 4.98
C LYS A 47 16.78 -1.47 4.31
N ALA A 48 15.68 -1.49 5.07
CA ALA A 48 14.40 -1.99 4.59
C ALA A 48 13.66 -1.02 3.68
N VAL A 49 13.83 0.30 3.90
CA VAL A 49 13.29 1.38 3.05
C VAL A 49 14.38 2.45 2.92
N GLN A 50 14.59 2.97 1.70
CA GLN A 50 15.70 3.85 1.37
C GLN A 50 15.24 4.99 0.45
N GLY A 51 14.99 6.19 1.01
CA GLY A 51 14.59 7.36 0.26
C GLY A 51 13.26 7.16 -0.49
N PHE A 52 12.21 6.80 0.25
CA PHE A 52 10.89 6.59 -0.32
C PHE A 52 10.12 7.91 -0.32
N ASP A 53 9.78 8.39 -1.53
CA ASP A 53 9.00 9.60 -1.79
C ASP A 53 7.72 9.24 -2.53
N LEU A 54 6.56 9.61 -1.98
CA LEU A 54 5.27 9.37 -2.60
C LEU A 54 4.19 10.28 -2.02
N ASP A 55 3.39 10.87 -2.91
CA ASP A 55 2.16 11.56 -2.54
C ASP A 55 0.94 10.74 -3.00
N VAL A 56 0.03 10.51 -2.06
CA VAL A 56 -1.23 9.82 -2.27
C VAL A 56 -2.36 10.83 -2.13
N GLU A 57 -3.11 11.04 -3.20
CA GLU A 57 -4.26 11.95 -3.22
C GLU A 57 -5.53 11.25 -2.70
N GLU A 58 -6.47 12.01 -2.16
CA GLU A 58 -7.75 11.46 -1.68
C GLU A 58 -8.54 10.81 -2.83
N GLY A 59 -9.02 9.58 -2.60
CA GLY A 59 -9.71 8.77 -3.61
C GLY A 59 -8.79 7.96 -4.54
N ASP A 60 -7.46 8.14 -4.46
CA ASP A 60 -6.49 7.35 -5.22
C ASP A 60 -6.43 5.88 -4.76
N SER A 61 -5.96 5.03 -5.65
CA SER A 61 -5.54 3.67 -5.32
C SER A 61 -4.12 3.44 -5.80
N TRP A 62 -3.18 3.47 -4.85
CA TRP A 62 -1.77 3.20 -5.11
C TRP A 62 -1.42 1.75 -4.80
N GLY A 63 -0.89 1.05 -5.80
CA GLY A 63 -0.30 -0.28 -5.64
C GLY A 63 1.19 -0.17 -5.31
N VAL A 64 1.65 -0.80 -4.23
CA VAL A 64 3.07 -0.96 -3.92
C VAL A 64 3.45 -2.41 -4.21
N VAL A 65 4.28 -2.63 -5.24
CA VAL A 65 4.63 -3.96 -5.72
C VAL A 65 6.14 -4.21 -5.64
N GLY A 66 6.51 -5.49 -5.58
CA GLY A 66 7.90 -5.94 -5.57
C GLY A 66 8.04 -7.31 -4.91
N GLU A 67 9.22 -7.91 -4.99
CA GLU A 67 9.52 -9.21 -4.39
C GLU A 67 9.34 -9.21 -2.86
N SER A 68 9.15 -10.40 -2.28
CA SER A 68 9.07 -10.55 -0.82
C SER A 68 10.35 -10.00 -0.15
N GLY A 69 10.19 -9.27 0.95
CA GLY A 69 11.31 -8.65 1.67
C GLY A 69 11.83 -7.33 1.11
N CYS A 70 11.27 -6.77 0.03
CA CYS A 70 11.72 -5.49 -0.52
C CYS A 70 11.30 -4.24 0.29
N GLY A 71 10.56 -4.39 1.41
CA GLY A 71 10.20 -3.28 2.31
C GLY A 71 8.72 -2.88 2.33
N LYS A 72 7.84 -3.50 1.53
CA LYS A 72 6.40 -3.13 1.41
C LYS A 72 5.64 -3.15 2.74
N SER A 73 5.69 -4.26 3.48
CA SER A 73 5.00 -4.38 4.78
C SER A 73 5.63 -3.46 5.85
N THR A 74 6.89 -3.05 5.67
CA THR A 74 7.52 -2.01 6.52
C THR A 74 6.86 -0.66 6.28
N LEU A 75 6.57 -0.30 5.01
CA LEU A 75 5.80 0.91 4.69
C LEU A 75 4.42 0.87 5.34
N ALA A 76 3.69 -0.24 5.22
CA ALA A 76 2.38 -0.40 5.87
C ALA A 76 2.47 -0.17 7.38
N LYS A 77 3.45 -0.79 8.05
CA LYS A 77 3.66 -0.62 9.50
C LYS A 77 3.99 0.82 9.87
N MET A 78 4.77 1.53 9.05
CA MET A 78 5.08 2.94 9.28
C MET A 78 3.85 3.83 9.12
N VAL A 79 3.00 3.60 8.10
CA VAL A 79 1.72 4.32 7.91
C VAL A 79 0.77 4.07 9.09
N MET A 80 0.75 2.86 9.65
CA MET A 80 -0.04 2.55 10.84
C MET A 80 0.59 3.06 12.15
N GLY A 81 1.78 3.68 12.10
CA GLY A 81 2.50 4.14 13.29
C GLY A 81 2.99 3.02 14.19
N LEU A 82 3.03 1.78 13.69
CA LEU A 82 3.57 0.61 14.40
C LEU A 82 5.10 0.60 14.37
N GLU A 83 5.67 1.22 13.36
CA GLU A 83 7.11 1.43 13.18
C GLU A 83 7.38 2.92 12.93
N LYS A 84 8.50 3.42 13.44
CA LYS A 84 8.94 4.79 13.16
C LYS A 84 9.96 4.79 12.04
N PRO A 85 9.92 5.75 11.10
CA PRO A 85 11.01 5.92 10.15
C PRO A 85 12.32 6.20 10.89
N THR A 86 13.46 5.78 10.32
CA THR A 86 14.80 6.10 10.83
C THR A 86 15.21 7.51 10.41
N GLN A 87 14.79 7.92 9.19
CA GLN A 87 14.96 9.26 8.63
C GLN A 87 13.73 9.60 7.78
N GLY A 88 13.57 10.89 7.47
CA GLY A 88 12.44 11.39 6.70
C GLY A 88 11.17 11.54 7.53
N LYS A 89 10.06 11.83 6.86
CA LYS A 89 8.76 12.09 7.50
C LYS A 89 7.62 11.47 6.72
N ILE A 90 6.60 11.03 7.44
CA ILE A 90 5.31 10.65 6.88
C ILE A 90 4.27 11.67 7.36
N LEU A 91 3.54 12.26 6.42
CA LEU A 91 2.46 13.19 6.71
C LEU A 91 1.11 12.51 6.41
N PHE A 92 0.15 12.68 7.31
CA PHE A 92 -1.24 12.32 7.08
C PHE A 92 -2.09 13.58 7.20
N GLN A 93 -2.84 13.92 6.14
CA GLN A 93 -3.61 15.16 6.04
C GLN A 93 -2.76 16.41 6.45
N SER A 94 -1.56 16.52 5.87
CA SER A 94 -0.58 17.60 6.12
C SER A 94 0.01 17.66 7.53
N HIS A 95 -0.36 16.76 8.45
CA HIS A 95 0.20 16.66 9.79
C HIS A 95 1.22 15.53 9.87
N GLU A 96 2.33 15.74 10.57
CA GLU A 96 3.29 14.67 10.79
C GLU A 96 2.62 13.51 11.56
N LEU A 97 2.65 12.31 10.97
CA LEU A 97 1.90 11.14 11.44
C LEU A 97 2.17 10.81 12.90
N LEU A 98 3.43 10.87 13.34
CA LEU A 98 3.82 10.57 14.71
C LEU A 98 3.27 11.60 15.70
N ASN A 99 3.22 12.88 15.32
CA ASN A 99 2.64 13.94 16.14
C ASN A 99 1.11 13.75 16.23
N HIS A 100 0.44 13.48 15.12
CA HIS A 100 -0.98 13.19 15.09
C HIS A 100 -1.34 12.00 16.01
N LEU A 101 -0.54 10.92 15.97
CA LEU A 101 -0.72 9.77 16.85
C LEU A 101 -0.52 10.09 18.34
N SER A 102 0.39 11.01 18.67
CA SER A 102 0.62 11.42 20.07
C SER A 102 -0.47 12.34 20.60
N GLU A 103 -1.03 13.20 19.78
CA GLU A 103 -2.05 14.18 20.13
C GLU A 103 -3.46 13.58 20.17
N ASN A 104 -3.84 12.80 19.15
CA ASN A 104 -5.17 12.19 19.03
C ASN A 104 -5.17 10.85 18.34
N ARG A 105 -4.73 9.83 19.05
CA ARG A 105 -4.63 8.46 18.56
C ARG A 105 -5.96 7.90 18.04
N THR A 106 -7.05 8.21 18.70
CA THR A 106 -8.39 7.72 18.32
C THR A 106 -8.83 8.32 16.99
N SER A 107 -8.66 9.63 16.79
CA SER A 107 -8.98 10.31 15.52
C SER A 107 -8.16 9.75 14.36
N PHE A 108 -6.87 9.51 14.58
CA PHE A 108 -6.00 8.89 13.57
C PHE A 108 -6.53 7.51 13.15
N TYR A 109 -6.76 6.59 14.12
CA TYR A 109 -7.24 5.25 13.81
C TYR A 109 -8.71 5.20 13.35
N ARG A 110 -9.50 6.26 13.55
CA ARG A 110 -10.78 6.40 12.85
C ARG A 110 -10.58 6.63 11.36
N SER A 111 -9.59 7.41 11.00
CA SER A 111 -9.33 7.84 9.61
C SER A 111 -8.47 6.87 8.83
N VAL A 112 -7.59 6.09 9.49
CA VAL A 112 -6.66 5.15 8.87
C VAL A 112 -6.90 3.75 9.41
N GLN A 113 -7.23 2.81 8.54
CA GLN A 113 -7.44 1.41 8.91
C GLN A 113 -6.57 0.48 8.07
N MET A 114 -6.37 -0.75 8.58
CA MET A 114 -5.55 -1.75 7.90
C MET A 114 -6.27 -3.10 7.82
N VAL A 115 -6.18 -3.71 6.63
CA VAL A 115 -6.55 -5.11 6.40
C VAL A 115 -5.27 -5.91 6.21
N TYR A 116 -5.09 -6.94 7.03
CA TYR A 116 -3.87 -7.75 7.09
C TYR A 116 -3.93 -8.95 6.15
N GLN A 117 -2.76 -9.48 5.82
CA GLN A 117 -2.54 -10.62 4.93
C GLN A 117 -3.26 -11.89 5.37
N HIS A 118 -3.32 -12.17 6.68
CA HIS A 118 -3.93 -13.37 7.25
C HIS A 118 -5.20 -13.00 8.03
N PRO A 119 -6.40 -13.13 7.41
CA PRO A 119 -7.64 -12.65 8.00
C PRO A 119 -7.95 -13.34 9.35
N THR A 120 -7.88 -14.65 9.42
CA THR A 120 -8.18 -15.40 10.65
C THR A 120 -7.21 -15.07 11.79
N ALA A 121 -5.93 -14.87 11.49
CA ALA A 121 -4.92 -14.48 12.49
C ALA A 121 -5.10 -13.04 13.00
N SER A 122 -5.79 -12.18 12.24
CA SER A 122 -6.07 -10.79 12.61
C SER A 122 -7.33 -10.63 13.48
N LEU A 123 -8.11 -11.67 13.65
CA LEU A 123 -9.31 -11.72 14.49
C LEU A 123 -9.02 -12.49 15.78
N ASN A 124 -9.60 -12.04 16.90
CA ASN A 124 -9.46 -12.77 18.16
C ASN A 124 -10.30 -14.08 18.09
N PRO A 125 -9.66 -15.27 18.14
CA PRO A 125 -10.37 -16.54 17.98
C PRO A 125 -11.33 -16.88 19.12
N ARG A 126 -11.25 -16.15 20.25
CA ARG A 126 -12.10 -16.35 21.44
C ARG A 126 -13.30 -15.43 21.49
N GLN A 127 -13.49 -14.58 20.48
CA GLN A 127 -14.59 -13.62 20.39
C GLN A 127 -15.44 -13.91 19.17
N THR A 128 -16.75 -13.71 19.29
CA THR A 128 -17.64 -13.70 18.12
C THR A 128 -17.40 -12.44 17.28
N VAL A 129 -17.85 -12.44 16.02
CA VAL A 129 -17.75 -11.25 15.14
C VAL A 129 -18.44 -10.05 15.78
N GLY A 130 -19.62 -10.25 16.38
CA GLY A 130 -20.35 -9.20 17.09
C GLY A 130 -19.53 -8.57 18.21
N GLN A 131 -18.85 -9.40 19.02
CA GLN A 131 -17.97 -8.91 20.09
C GLN A 131 -16.75 -8.14 19.54
N ILE A 132 -16.17 -8.62 18.43
CA ILE A 132 -15.04 -7.95 17.75
C ILE A 132 -15.49 -6.57 17.23
N PHE A 133 -16.68 -6.50 16.60
CA PHE A 133 -17.23 -5.25 16.07
C PHE A 133 -17.59 -4.28 17.20
N GLN A 134 -18.25 -4.75 18.24
CA GLN A 134 -18.58 -3.94 19.41
C GLN A 134 -17.33 -3.34 20.06
N TYR A 135 -16.27 -4.15 20.24
CA TYR A 135 -15.00 -3.67 20.78
C TYR A 135 -14.38 -2.58 19.89
N GLN A 136 -14.40 -2.75 18.56
CA GLN A 136 -13.87 -1.78 17.61
C GLN A 136 -14.65 -0.45 17.68
N ILE A 137 -15.97 -0.51 17.66
CA ILE A 137 -16.87 0.65 17.73
C ILE A 137 -16.64 1.44 19.03
N GLN A 138 -16.60 0.76 20.18
CA GLN A 138 -16.33 1.40 21.47
C GLN A 138 -14.96 2.08 21.51
N ARG A 139 -13.92 1.41 21.00
CA ARG A 139 -12.57 2.01 20.93
C ARG A 139 -12.50 3.24 20.02
N MET A 140 -13.32 3.28 18.99
CA MET A 140 -13.42 4.44 18.10
C MET A 140 -14.30 5.54 18.67
N GLY A 141 -14.99 5.34 19.81
CA GLY A 141 -15.88 6.32 20.41
C GLY A 141 -17.05 6.66 19.48
N ILE A 142 -17.64 5.66 18.83
CA ILE A 142 -18.86 5.80 18.03
C ILE A 142 -20.03 5.72 19.00
N ASP A 143 -21.02 6.59 18.84
CA ASP A 143 -22.15 6.69 19.76
C ASP A 143 -23.01 5.42 19.75
N ASP A 144 -23.53 5.01 20.90
CA ASP A 144 -24.25 3.74 21.07
C ASP A 144 -25.48 3.65 20.14
N ASP A 145 -26.15 4.77 19.89
CA ASP A 145 -27.32 4.85 18.97
C ASP A 145 -26.96 4.50 17.52
N GLU A 146 -25.70 4.66 17.13
CA GLU A 146 -25.21 4.33 15.79
C GLU A 146 -24.71 2.90 15.64
N HIS A 147 -24.48 2.15 16.75
CA HIS A 147 -23.81 0.86 16.70
C HIS A 147 -24.49 -0.13 15.76
N HIS A 148 -25.79 -0.38 15.96
CA HIS A 148 -26.51 -1.35 15.16
C HIS A 148 -26.57 -0.95 13.67
N SER A 149 -26.95 0.29 13.39
CA SER A 149 -27.03 0.78 12.02
C SER A 149 -25.68 0.72 11.29
N ARG A 150 -24.58 1.01 12.00
CA ARG A 150 -23.23 0.92 11.48
C ARG A 150 -22.80 -0.52 11.16
N VAL A 151 -23.15 -1.46 12.03
CA VAL A 151 -22.88 -2.90 11.80
C VAL A 151 -23.66 -3.40 10.60
N CYS A 152 -24.98 -3.09 10.50
CA CYS A 152 -25.78 -3.47 9.34
C CYS A 152 -25.22 -2.89 8.03
N GLU A 153 -24.87 -1.59 8.03
CA GLU A 153 -24.27 -0.91 6.87
C GLU A 153 -22.99 -1.63 6.36
N VAL A 154 -22.06 -1.95 7.27
CA VAL A 154 -20.80 -2.59 6.85
C VAL A 154 -21.01 -4.04 6.43
N LEU A 155 -21.92 -4.78 7.05
CA LEU A 155 -22.25 -6.15 6.65
C LEU A 155 -22.89 -6.20 5.25
N GLU A 156 -23.80 -5.28 4.95
CA GLU A 156 -24.40 -5.12 3.62
C GLU A 156 -23.31 -4.80 2.58
N ASN A 157 -22.43 -3.86 2.86
CA ASN A 157 -21.32 -3.48 1.97
C ASN A 157 -20.41 -4.66 1.61
N VAL A 158 -20.19 -5.61 2.54
CA VAL A 158 -19.35 -6.79 2.28
C VAL A 158 -20.15 -8.04 1.90
N HIS A 159 -21.47 -7.93 1.70
CA HIS A 159 -22.39 -9.03 1.34
C HIS A 159 -22.38 -10.18 2.36
N LEU A 160 -22.48 -9.84 3.64
CA LEU A 160 -22.65 -10.77 4.76
C LEU A 160 -23.98 -10.51 5.47
N SER A 161 -24.63 -11.59 5.95
CA SER A 161 -25.84 -11.49 6.77
C SER A 161 -25.48 -11.22 8.25
N GLU A 162 -26.46 -10.70 9.03
CA GLU A 162 -26.28 -10.46 10.47
C GLU A 162 -26.03 -11.75 11.27
N GLU A 163 -26.46 -12.91 10.77
CA GLU A 163 -26.21 -14.22 11.40
C GLU A 163 -24.71 -14.50 11.65
N ILE A 164 -23.83 -13.79 10.94
CA ILE A 164 -22.38 -13.94 11.11
C ILE A 164 -21.90 -13.38 12.45
N LEU A 165 -22.67 -12.49 13.09
CA LEU A 165 -22.29 -11.82 14.33
C LEU A 165 -22.13 -12.78 15.51
N ASP A 166 -22.88 -13.90 15.51
CA ASP A 166 -22.82 -14.91 16.57
C ASP A 166 -21.75 -15.97 16.33
N ARG A 167 -21.07 -15.93 15.18
CA ARG A 167 -20.07 -16.93 14.80
C ARG A 167 -18.65 -16.52 15.21
N TYR A 168 -17.80 -17.52 15.41
CA TYR A 168 -16.39 -17.36 15.72
C TYR A 168 -15.50 -17.38 14.46
N PRO A 169 -14.29 -16.74 14.49
CA PRO A 169 -13.40 -16.69 13.35
C PRO A 169 -13.00 -18.03 12.72
N HIS A 170 -12.95 -19.11 13.51
CA HIS A 170 -12.59 -20.44 13.03
C HIS A 170 -13.72 -21.16 12.27
N GLU A 171 -14.93 -20.60 12.26
CA GLU A 171 -16.09 -21.15 11.54
C GLU A 171 -16.23 -20.60 10.13
N PHE A 172 -15.29 -19.74 9.68
CA PHE A 172 -15.37 -19.09 8.36
C PHE A 172 -14.48 -19.74 7.32
N SER A 173 -14.94 -19.68 6.06
CA SER A 173 -14.05 -19.82 4.92
C SER A 173 -13.08 -18.63 4.85
N GLY A 174 -11.94 -18.79 4.15
CA GLY A 174 -10.98 -17.71 3.99
C GLY A 174 -11.61 -16.43 3.43
N GLY A 175 -12.49 -16.54 2.44
CA GLY A 175 -13.18 -15.40 1.87
C GLY A 175 -14.18 -14.73 2.81
N GLN A 176 -14.89 -15.50 3.64
CA GLN A 176 -15.78 -14.95 4.67
C GLN A 176 -14.96 -14.21 5.74
N ALA A 177 -13.88 -14.81 6.24
CA ALA A 177 -12.98 -14.17 7.20
C ALA A 177 -12.40 -12.85 6.64
N GLN A 178 -12.03 -12.83 5.36
CA GLN A 178 -11.55 -11.62 4.69
C GLN A 178 -12.62 -10.53 4.63
N ARG A 179 -13.86 -10.88 4.27
CA ARG A 179 -15.00 -9.94 4.28
C ARG A 179 -15.27 -9.38 5.68
N VAL A 180 -15.16 -10.20 6.74
CA VAL A 180 -15.26 -9.75 8.14
C VAL A 180 -14.14 -8.76 8.49
N CYS A 181 -12.90 -9.03 8.07
CA CYS A 181 -11.78 -8.09 8.30
C CYS A 181 -11.98 -6.75 7.58
N ILE A 182 -12.49 -6.79 6.35
CA ILE A 182 -12.83 -5.57 5.60
C ILE A 182 -13.99 -4.83 6.30
N ALA A 183 -15.07 -5.51 6.69
CA ALA A 183 -16.19 -4.92 7.43
C ALA A 183 -15.71 -4.24 8.72
N ARG A 184 -14.87 -4.94 9.49
CA ARG A 184 -14.26 -4.38 10.70
C ARG A 184 -13.52 -3.07 10.44
N ALA A 185 -12.72 -3.02 9.37
CA ALA A 185 -11.99 -1.80 9.00
C ALA A 185 -12.93 -0.65 8.59
N LEU A 186 -14.07 -0.96 7.97
CA LEU A 186 -15.07 0.03 7.53
C LEU A 186 -15.92 0.60 8.65
N LEU A 187 -16.00 -0.03 9.83
CA LEU A 187 -16.80 0.45 10.97
C LEU A 187 -16.50 1.90 11.35
N SER A 188 -15.26 2.35 11.20
CA SER A 188 -14.84 3.72 11.51
C SER A 188 -15.08 4.73 10.38
N LYS A 189 -15.58 4.33 9.21
CA LYS A 189 -15.63 5.13 7.96
C LYS A 189 -14.29 5.78 7.64
N PRO A 190 -13.24 4.98 7.42
CA PRO A 190 -11.88 5.49 7.22
C PRO A 190 -11.77 6.27 5.91
N LYS A 191 -10.83 7.21 5.86
CA LYS A 191 -10.44 7.90 4.62
C LYS A 191 -9.35 7.12 3.87
N LEU A 192 -8.45 6.45 4.60
CA LEU A 192 -7.36 5.67 4.07
C LEU A 192 -7.44 4.22 4.54
N LEU A 193 -7.41 3.30 3.61
CA LEU A 193 -7.34 1.87 3.88
C LEU A 193 -6.00 1.31 3.37
N VAL A 194 -5.19 0.83 4.30
CA VAL A 194 -3.95 0.09 4.00
C VAL A 194 -4.30 -1.38 3.84
N LEU A 195 -4.01 -1.94 2.68
CA LEU A 195 -4.35 -3.31 2.31
C LEU A 195 -3.03 -4.09 2.11
N ASP A 196 -2.60 -4.84 3.14
CA ASP A 196 -1.33 -5.61 3.08
C ASP A 196 -1.63 -7.04 2.62
N GLU A 197 -1.38 -7.31 1.34
CA GLU A 197 -1.62 -8.59 0.67
C GLU A 197 -3.03 -9.18 0.92
N PRO A 198 -4.12 -8.40 0.75
CA PRO A 198 -5.44 -8.75 1.26
C PRO A 198 -6.08 -9.97 0.59
N VAL A 199 -5.50 -10.50 -0.48
CA VAL A 199 -6.04 -11.63 -1.25
C VAL A 199 -5.05 -12.76 -1.47
N SER A 200 -3.81 -12.65 -0.99
CA SER A 200 -2.73 -13.62 -1.27
C SER A 200 -2.97 -15.03 -0.70
N ALA A 201 -3.78 -15.15 0.34
CA ALA A 201 -4.11 -16.41 1.01
C ALA A 201 -5.43 -17.05 0.50
N LEU A 202 -6.04 -16.48 -0.56
CA LEU A 202 -7.34 -16.91 -1.08
C LEU A 202 -7.18 -17.64 -2.42
N ASP A 203 -8.13 -18.52 -2.75
CA ASP A 203 -8.22 -19.10 -4.08
C ASP A 203 -8.61 -18.04 -5.13
N VAL A 204 -8.30 -18.31 -6.41
CA VAL A 204 -8.43 -17.33 -7.52
C VAL A 204 -9.86 -16.80 -7.68
N SER A 205 -10.88 -17.66 -7.46
CA SER A 205 -12.28 -17.25 -7.62
C SER A 205 -12.70 -16.28 -6.52
N VAL A 206 -12.38 -16.60 -5.27
CA VAL A 206 -12.66 -15.75 -4.10
C VAL A 206 -11.85 -14.46 -4.16
N GLN A 207 -10.58 -14.54 -4.61
CA GLN A 207 -9.74 -13.37 -4.85
C GLN A 207 -10.43 -12.38 -5.79
N ALA A 208 -10.93 -12.85 -6.94
CA ALA A 208 -11.61 -11.99 -7.91
C ALA A 208 -12.88 -11.32 -7.33
N GLU A 209 -13.64 -12.03 -6.47
CA GLU A 209 -14.80 -11.46 -5.78
C GLU A 209 -14.40 -10.37 -4.78
N ILE A 210 -13.36 -10.60 -3.97
CA ILE A 210 -12.87 -9.61 -3.00
C ILE A 210 -12.33 -8.37 -3.71
N LEU A 211 -11.62 -8.52 -4.84
CA LEU A 211 -11.13 -7.37 -5.61
C LEU A 211 -12.28 -6.54 -6.19
N LYS A 212 -13.33 -7.18 -6.73
CA LYS A 212 -14.53 -6.47 -7.19
C LYS A 212 -15.23 -5.74 -6.05
N LEU A 213 -15.31 -6.37 -4.88
CA LEU A 213 -15.88 -5.77 -3.69
C LEU A 213 -15.09 -4.52 -3.27
N LEU A 214 -13.76 -4.61 -3.19
CA LEU A 214 -12.89 -3.49 -2.84
C LEU A 214 -13.00 -2.34 -3.85
N ASP A 215 -13.02 -2.62 -5.17
CA ASP A 215 -13.17 -1.56 -6.19
C ASP A 215 -14.53 -0.87 -6.10
N LYS A 216 -15.62 -1.63 -5.86
CA LYS A 216 -16.95 -1.08 -5.62
C LYS A 216 -16.95 -0.14 -4.41
N MET A 217 -16.44 -0.60 -3.27
CA MET A 217 -16.40 0.19 -2.03
C MET A 217 -15.54 1.45 -2.18
N ARG A 218 -14.40 1.37 -2.88
CA ARG A 218 -13.57 2.55 -3.14
C ARG A 218 -14.36 3.64 -3.86
N LYS A 219 -15.12 3.26 -4.90
CA LYS A 219 -15.89 4.20 -5.71
C LYS A 219 -17.12 4.76 -4.97
N GLU A 220 -17.83 3.93 -4.24
CA GLU A 220 -19.08 4.30 -3.55
C GLU A 220 -18.83 5.06 -2.26
N LEU A 221 -17.77 4.71 -1.51
CA LEU A 221 -17.44 5.32 -0.22
C LEU A 221 -16.33 6.38 -0.30
N GLY A 222 -15.76 6.62 -1.49
CA GLY A 222 -14.68 7.59 -1.67
C GLY A 222 -13.37 7.22 -0.97
N LEU A 223 -13.08 5.91 -0.82
CA LEU A 223 -11.92 5.44 -0.06
C LEU A 223 -10.61 5.65 -0.83
N THR A 224 -9.56 6.01 -0.11
CA THR A 224 -8.20 6.01 -0.61
C THR A 224 -7.52 4.69 -0.26
N TYR A 225 -6.80 4.07 -1.20
CA TYR A 225 -6.11 2.80 -0.98
C TYR A 225 -4.61 2.92 -1.09
N LEU A 226 -3.90 2.36 -0.09
CA LEU A 226 -2.51 1.94 -0.21
C LEU A 226 -2.50 0.41 -0.25
N PHE A 227 -2.41 -0.15 -1.45
CA PHE A 227 -2.54 -1.57 -1.72
C PHE A 227 -1.17 -2.22 -1.90
N ILE A 228 -0.79 -3.11 -1.01
CA ILE A 228 0.48 -3.82 -1.04
C ILE A 228 0.26 -5.22 -1.60
N SER A 229 1.03 -5.60 -2.62
CA SER A 229 0.98 -6.93 -3.20
C SER A 229 2.32 -7.31 -3.83
N HIS A 230 2.58 -8.61 -3.93
CA HIS A 230 3.61 -9.16 -4.78
C HIS A 230 3.05 -9.59 -6.15
N ASP A 231 1.72 -9.62 -6.29
CA ASP A 231 1.03 -10.01 -7.52
C ASP A 231 0.63 -8.75 -8.33
N LEU A 232 1.31 -8.58 -9.46
CA LEU A 232 1.06 -7.47 -10.38
C LEU A 232 -0.33 -7.56 -11.04
N ALA A 233 -0.83 -8.76 -11.34
CA ALA A 233 -2.14 -8.92 -11.97
C ALA A 233 -3.28 -8.44 -11.06
N VAL A 234 -3.12 -8.61 -9.74
CA VAL A 234 -4.02 -8.06 -8.73
C VAL A 234 -4.00 -6.54 -8.73
N VAL A 235 -2.79 -5.96 -8.76
CA VAL A 235 -2.61 -4.51 -8.74
C VAL A 235 -3.16 -3.85 -10.01
N GLU A 236 -3.00 -4.48 -11.17
CA GLU A 236 -3.57 -3.99 -12.44
C GLU A 236 -5.09 -3.83 -12.36
N GLN A 237 -5.78 -4.73 -11.65
CA GLN A 237 -7.23 -4.72 -11.55
C GLN A 237 -7.78 -3.62 -10.63
N ILE A 238 -7.07 -3.25 -9.56
CA ILE A 238 -7.62 -2.40 -8.51
C ILE A 238 -6.94 -1.04 -8.36
N CYS A 239 -5.66 -0.91 -8.76
CA CYS A 239 -4.88 0.29 -8.53
C CYS A 239 -4.85 1.19 -9.76
N SER A 240 -5.07 2.49 -9.56
CA SER A 240 -4.92 3.52 -10.61
C SER A 240 -3.47 3.89 -10.86
N LYS A 241 -2.65 3.88 -9.81
CA LYS A 241 -1.23 4.22 -9.82
C LYS A 241 -0.43 3.10 -9.14
N THR A 242 0.82 2.90 -9.55
CA THR A 242 1.69 1.83 -9.03
C THR A 242 3.09 2.33 -8.74
N VAL A 243 3.66 1.87 -7.64
CA VAL A 243 5.07 2.00 -7.27
C VAL A 243 5.71 0.61 -7.29
N VAL A 244 6.80 0.46 -8.03
CA VAL A 244 7.60 -0.75 -8.06
C VAL A 244 8.81 -0.58 -7.15
N MET A 245 8.93 -1.44 -6.15
CA MET A 245 10.01 -1.43 -5.16
C MET A 245 10.95 -2.62 -5.35
N TYR A 246 12.26 -2.35 -5.26
CA TYR A 246 13.30 -3.37 -5.19
C TYR A 246 14.32 -2.99 -4.11
N ALA A 247 14.60 -3.92 -3.19
CA ALA A 247 15.57 -3.75 -2.10
C ALA A 247 15.46 -2.39 -1.37
N GLY A 248 14.24 -2.00 -1.00
CA GLY A 248 13.96 -0.78 -0.25
C GLY A 248 13.85 0.51 -1.08
N LYS A 249 14.19 0.49 -2.37
CA LYS A 249 14.17 1.67 -3.25
C LYS A 249 13.01 1.62 -4.24
N ILE A 250 12.44 2.78 -4.60
CA ILE A 250 11.54 2.90 -5.75
C ILE A 250 12.38 2.82 -7.01
N VAL A 251 12.02 1.92 -7.92
CA VAL A 251 12.68 1.78 -9.22
C VAL A 251 11.83 2.31 -10.36
N GLU A 252 10.51 2.24 -10.23
CA GLU A 252 9.55 2.78 -11.20
C GLU A 252 8.24 3.15 -10.51
N SER A 253 7.58 4.23 -10.94
CA SER A 253 6.28 4.66 -10.41
C SER A 253 5.47 5.39 -11.47
N GLY A 254 4.13 5.30 -11.39
CA GLY A 254 3.25 6.02 -12.30
C GLY A 254 1.87 5.39 -12.48
N PRO A 255 1.11 5.83 -13.50
CA PRO A 255 -0.17 5.23 -13.83
C PRO A 255 -0.03 3.74 -14.12
N THR A 256 -0.82 2.91 -13.46
CA THR A 256 -0.72 1.44 -13.54
C THR A 256 -0.75 0.94 -14.98
N LYS A 257 -1.73 1.39 -15.77
CA LYS A 257 -1.86 1.00 -17.19
C LYS A 257 -0.61 1.32 -18.02
N LYS A 258 0.13 2.38 -17.64
CA LYS A 258 1.32 2.80 -18.37
C LYS A 258 2.50 1.92 -17.99
N ILE A 259 2.71 1.64 -16.71
CA ILE A 259 3.74 0.71 -16.22
C ILE A 259 3.57 -0.67 -16.87
N PHE A 260 2.34 -1.18 -16.96
CA PHE A 260 2.08 -2.49 -17.59
C PHE A 260 2.34 -2.53 -19.09
N LYS A 261 2.05 -1.43 -19.81
CA LYS A 261 2.20 -1.38 -21.29
C LYS A 261 3.57 -0.88 -21.75
N ASN A 262 4.19 -0.01 -20.97
CA ASN A 262 5.40 0.73 -21.35
C ASN A 262 6.32 0.94 -20.15
N HIS A 263 6.59 -0.17 -19.42
CA HIS A 263 7.56 -0.18 -18.33
C HIS A 263 8.94 0.28 -18.83
N LYS A 264 9.72 0.83 -17.92
CA LYS A 264 11.04 1.41 -18.21
C LYS A 264 12.18 0.73 -17.46
N HIS A 265 11.89 0.17 -16.27
CA HIS A 265 12.91 -0.49 -15.49
C HIS A 265 12.98 -1.99 -15.82
N PRO A 266 14.18 -2.57 -16.09
CA PRO A 266 14.32 -4.01 -16.38
C PRO A 266 13.74 -4.94 -15.31
N TYR A 267 13.76 -4.53 -14.05
CA TYR A 267 13.12 -5.28 -12.97
C TYR A 267 11.58 -5.32 -13.11
N THR A 268 10.96 -4.20 -13.51
CA THR A 268 9.51 -4.16 -13.78
C THR A 268 9.13 -5.12 -14.89
N LYS A 269 9.96 -5.18 -15.95
CA LYS A 269 9.81 -6.14 -17.04
C LYS A 269 9.87 -7.58 -16.51
N LEU A 270 10.88 -7.90 -15.72
CA LEU A 270 11.04 -9.23 -15.11
C LEU A 270 9.83 -9.62 -14.26
N LEU A 271 9.31 -8.70 -13.45
CA LEU A 271 8.12 -8.95 -12.64
C LEU A 271 6.88 -9.23 -13.50
N LEU A 272 6.68 -8.49 -14.59
CA LEU A 272 5.56 -8.68 -15.52
C LEU A 272 5.68 -10.01 -16.27
N GLU A 273 6.87 -10.41 -16.69
CA GLU A 273 7.14 -11.66 -17.38
C GLU A 273 7.01 -12.89 -16.44
N SER A 274 7.16 -12.70 -15.13
CA SER A 274 6.98 -13.75 -14.13
C SER A 274 5.51 -14.09 -13.83
N VAL A 275 4.55 -13.28 -14.29
CA VAL A 275 3.12 -13.57 -14.18
C VAL A 275 2.79 -14.72 -15.15
N PRO A 276 2.27 -15.88 -14.65
CA PRO A 276 1.95 -17.00 -15.50
C PRO A 276 0.90 -16.65 -16.56
N VAL A 277 1.25 -16.76 -17.83
CA VAL A 277 0.30 -16.61 -18.94
C VAL A 277 0.02 -17.98 -19.52
N ILE A 278 -1.27 -18.37 -19.60
CA ILE A 278 -1.66 -19.65 -20.18
C ILE A 278 -1.12 -19.76 -21.61
N GLY A 279 -0.33 -20.82 -21.87
CA GLY A 279 0.24 -21.11 -23.18
C GLY A 279 1.61 -20.49 -23.46
N LYS A 280 2.24 -19.75 -22.54
CA LYS A 280 3.65 -19.35 -22.66
C LYS A 280 4.51 -20.16 -21.70
N PRO A 281 5.61 -20.80 -22.18
CA PRO A 281 6.58 -21.41 -21.26
C PRO A 281 7.22 -20.30 -20.41
N MET A 282 7.36 -20.54 -19.11
CA MET A 282 8.16 -19.67 -18.24
C MET A 282 9.62 -19.76 -18.70
N GLU A 283 10.19 -18.66 -19.16
CA GLU A 283 11.63 -18.59 -19.38
C GLU A 283 12.32 -18.75 -18.02
N SER A 284 13.08 -19.84 -17.88
CA SER A 284 13.77 -20.17 -16.66
C SER A 284 14.82 -19.11 -16.30
N GLY A 285 14.54 -18.44 -15.25
CA GLY A 285 15.28 -17.57 -14.38
C GLY A 285 16.64 -17.02 -14.78
N ASN A 286 16.74 -15.71 -14.69
CA ASN A 286 18.01 -15.00 -14.61
C ASN A 286 18.86 -15.60 -13.46
N LYS A 287 20.14 -15.85 -13.75
CA LYS A 287 21.14 -16.27 -12.75
C LYS A 287 21.09 -15.28 -11.59
N VAL A 288 20.80 -15.77 -10.41
CA VAL A 288 21.00 -15.00 -9.18
C VAL A 288 22.51 -14.80 -9.06
N SER A 289 23.01 -13.61 -9.42
CA SER A 289 24.41 -13.29 -9.14
C SER A 289 24.58 -13.07 -7.64
N VAL A 290 25.69 -13.54 -7.11
CA VAL A 290 26.04 -13.42 -5.68
C VAL A 290 26.70 -12.07 -5.39
N GLU A 291 26.74 -11.19 -6.37
CA GLU A 291 27.36 -9.86 -6.21
C GLU A 291 26.60 -9.00 -5.20
N PRO A 292 27.30 -8.26 -4.33
CA PRO A 292 26.66 -7.38 -3.38
C PRO A 292 25.92 -6.25 -4.10
N ILE A 293 24.78 -5.86 -3.55
CA ILE A 293 24.01 -4.70 -4.02
C ILE A 293 24.85 -3.44 -3.76
N PRO A 294 25.12 -2.60 -4.79
CA PRO A 294 25.87 -1.38 -4.60
C PRO A 294 25.12 -0.42 -3.65
N GLU A 295 25.85 0.25 -2.75
CA GLU A 295 25.24 1.13 -1.74
C GLU A 295 24.55 2.33 -2.38
N ASP A 296 25.24 2.99 -3.32
CA ASP A 296 24.75 4.20 -4.01
C ASP A 296 24.22 3.93 -5.41
N GLY A 297 24.25 2.68 -5.86
CA GLY A 297 23.86 2.26 -7.21
C GLY A 297 22.45 1.73 -7.34
N CYS A 298 22.15 1.26 -8.57
CA CYS A 298 20.93 0.55 -8.86
C CYS A 298 20.89 -0.77 -8.07
N PRO A 299 19.90 -0.98 -7.21
CA PRO A 299 19.85 -2.20 -6.38
C PRO A 299 19.63 -3.48 -7.22
N PHE A 300 19.13 -3.34 -8.45
CA PHE A 300 18.94 -4.46 -9.38
C PHE A 300 20.20 -4.77 -10.21
N TYR A 301 21.29 -3.98 -10.07
CA TYR A 301 22.55 -4.15 -10.81
C TYR A 301 23.03 -5.61 -10.89
N PRO A 302 23.11 -6.37 -9.79
CA PRO A 302 23.64 -7.73 -9.83
C PRO A 302 22.81 -8.73 -10.66
N ARG A 303 21.55 -8.42 -10.93
CA ARG A 303 20.60 -9.29 -11.66
C ARG A 303 20.22 -8.73 -13.03
N CYS A 304 20.67 -7.53 -13.36
CA CYS A 304 20.27 -6.82 -14.56
C CYS A 304 21.07 -7.27 -15.78
N SER A 305 20.40 -7.74 -16.82
CA SER A 305 21.04 -8.09 -18.11
C SER A 305 21.56 -6.89 -18.89
N HIS A 306 21.12 -5.68 -18.53
CA HIS A 306 21.54 -4.40 -19.14
C HIS A 306 22.51 -3.61 -18.24
N ALA A 307 23.07 -4.24 -17.20
CA ALA A 307 23.95 -3.57 -16.25
C ALA A 307 25.24 -3.09 -16.92
N THR A 308 25.62 -1.84 -16.60
CA THR A 308 26.88 -1.22 -16.97
C THR A 308 27.49 -0.52 -15.75
N GLU A 309 28.75 -0.09 -15.84
CA GLU A 309 29.42 0.64 -14.74
C GLU A 309 28.65 1.90 -14.30
N SER A 310 27.93 2.56 -15.21
CA SER A 310 27.08 3.70 -14.83
C SER A 310 25.96 3.35 -13.85
N CYS A 311 25.56 2.08 -13.76
CA CYS A 311 24.55 1.62 -12.83
C CYS A 311 25.05 1.50 -11.38
N LEU A 312 26.36 1.68 -11.13
CA LEU A 312 26.93 1.75 -9.79
C LEU A 312 26.59 3.07 -9.09
N GLU A 313 26.13 4.06 -9.83
CA GLU A 313 25.51 5.28 -9.32
C GLU A 313 24.04 5.29 -9.70
N LEU A 314 23.16 5.67 -8.76
CA LEU A 314 21.73 5.80 -9.07
C LEU A 314 21.49 7.00 -9.99
N PRO A 315 20.77 6.80 -11.12
CA PRO A 315 20.38 7.92 -11.94
C PRO A 315 19.36 8.79 -11.20
N PHE A 316 19.35 10.08 -11.50
CA PHE A 316 18.21 10.91 -11.15
C PHE A 316 16.93 10.30 -11.71
N SER A 317 15.81 10.52 -11.00
CA SER A 317 14.50 10.07 -11.50
C SER A 317 14.26 10.70 -12.88
N SER A 318 14.08 9.84 -13.88
CA SER A 318 13.66 10.25 -15.20
C SER A 318 12.15 10.14 -15.32
N ASN A 319 11.52 11.00 -16.11
CA ASN A 319 10.09 10.93 -16.35
C ASN A 319 9.77 10.94 -17.84
N ASP A 320 8.60 10.46 -18.17
CA ASP A 320 8.07 10.57 -19.52
C ASP A 320 7.73 12.04 -19.81
N LYS A 321 8.22 12.58 -20.93
CA LYS A 321 7.93 13.95 -21.37
C LYS A 321 6.43 14.19 -21.61
N MET A 322 5.69 13.14 -22.00
CA MET A 322 4.25 13.21 -22.28
C MET A 322 3.39 12.93 -21.02
N ASP A 323 3.99 12.30 -20.01
CA ASP A 323 3.32 11.98 -18.75
C ASP A 323 4.32 12.04 -17.60
N PRO A 324 4.51 13.23 -17.01
CA PRO A 324 5.46 13.44 -15.92
C PRO A 324 5.19 12.58 -14.67
N ALA A 325 3.96 12.01 -14.55
CA ALA A 325 3.62 11.10 -13.46
C ALA A 325 4.26 9.72 -13.62
N HIS A 326 4.74 9.33 -14.83
CA HIS A 326 5.49 8.09 -15.02
C HIS A 326 6.98 8.35 -14.84
N GLN A 327 7.55 7.84 -13.76
CA GLN A 327 8.93 8.04 -13.35
C GLN A 327 9.67 6.71 -13.22
N TRP A 328 10.98 6.72 -13.50
CA TRP A 328 11.85 5.55 -13.35
C TRP A 328 13.27 5.95 -12.99
N ARG A 329 13.98 5.05 -12.30
CA ARG A 329 15.38 5.19 -11.92
C ARG A 329 16.22 4.13 -12.65
N CYS A 330 16.49 4.37 -13.92
CA CYS A 330 17.26 3.46 -14.76
C CYS A 330 18.09 4.22 -15.80
N HIS A 331 19.38 3.86 -15.97
CA HIS A 331 20.24 4.40 -17.03
C HIS A 331 19.90 3.81 -18.39
N HIS A 332 19.37 2.58 -18.43
CA HIS A 332 19.06 1.81 -19.65
C HIS A 332 17.58 1.40 -19.65
N PRO A 333 16.64 2.35 -19.85
CA PRO A 333 15.23 2.03 -19.87
C PRO A 333 14.89 1.08 -21.04
N VAL A 334 13.99 0.12 -20.80
CA VAL A 334 13.55 -0.92 -21.75
C VAL A 334 12.19 -0.61 -22.36
#